data_d549601509369a34d371f97fb7f87d06
#
_entry.id   d549601509369a34d371f97fb7f87d06
#
_cell.length_a   1.000
_cell.length_b   1.000
_cell.length_c   1.000
_cell.angle_alpha   90.00
_cell.angle_beta   90.00
_cell.angle_gamma   90.00
#
_symmetry.space_group_name_H-M   'P 1'
#
loop_
_entity.id
_entity.type
_entity.pdbx_description
1 polymer ?
#
loop_
_entity_poly.entity_id
_entity_poly.type
_entity_poly.pdbx_seq_one_letter_code
_entity_poly.pdbx_strand_id
1 'polypeptide(L)'
;MQSGFSSLPPLNALRVFEVVGRHLNFRYAAVELGVTQAAVAQQIRGLEAALDVRLFERKPRGLELTQAGSKYSASVRSALAIIHEATLTLRPEPSHLTISVTPTFASKWLIPRLGALAEVHQDIDLRVLATDRMSQFQSDGVDIAVRYGRPPFGPGLNVELLMEDRIIAVAAPGLVAEKGRPQAFEHLHDFLLLHDAHNFWPEFSAALFQQPTRPTAKNMRFNQTSLAIEAAIAGQGMALASLAFVADDIKAGRLVQVFEQVMQPDKSFYLVWPRKAQSAAMLDTVRQWLVCEAKSWE
;
A
#
# COMPACT_ATOMS: atom_id res chain seq x y z
N MET A 1 -37.51 10.29 5.86
CA MET A 1 -36.30 10.11 5.07
C MET A 1 -36.33 8.68 4.50
N GLN A 2 -36.61 8.49 3.22
CA GLN A 2 -36.53 7.17 2.58
C GLN A 2 -35.06 6.76 2.56
N SER A 3 -34.75 5.56 3.04
CA SER A 3 -33.37 5.05 3.08
C SER A 3 -32.80 5.01 1.65
N GLY A 4 -31.62 5.60 1.44
CA GLY A 4 -30.98 5.71 0.12
C GLY A 4 -30.61 4.37 -0.55
N PHE A 5 -30.99 3.24 0.06
CA PHE A 5 -30.77 1.88 -0.45
C PHE A 5 -32.03 1.22 -1.06
N SER A 6 -33.18 1.91 -1.07
CA SER A 6 -34.44 1.36 -1.64
C SER A 6 -34.37 1.14 -3.16
N SER A 7 -33.40 1.71 -3.85
CA SER A 7 -33.19 1.56 -5.29
C SER A 7 -32.13 0.50 -5.65
N LEU A 8 -31.54 -0.20 -4.67
CA LEU A 8 -30.57 -1.25 -4.97
C LEU A 8 -31.25 -2.48 -5.55
N PRO A 9 -30.64 -3.10 -6.58
CA PRO A 9 -31.09 -4.41 -7.07
C PRO A 9 -30.96 -5.47 -5.97
N PRO A 10 -31.65 -6.62 -6.11
CA PRO A 10 -31.55 -7.72 -5.15
C PRO A 10 -30.08 -8.16 -4.99
N LEU A 11 -29.56 -8.20 -3.75
CA LEU A 11 -28.15 -8.52 -3.46
C LEU A 11 -27.74 -9.89 -4.00
N ASN A 12 -28.66 -10.87 -4.00
CA ASN A 12 -28.39 -12.18 -4.58
C ASN A 12 -28.16 -12.11 -6.10
N ALA A 13 -28.90 -11.24 -6.80
CA ALA A 13 -28.69 -11.04 -8.24
C ALA A 13 -27.33 -10.37 -8.52
N LEU A 14 -26.87 -9.45 -7.66
CA LEU A 14 -25.52 -8.86 -7.74
C LEU A 14 -24.42 -9.90 -7.51
N ARG A 15 -24.61 -10.82 -6.54
CA ARG A 15 -23.68 -11.93 -6.30
C ARG A 15 -23.61 -12.86 -7.51
N VAL A 16 -24.75 -13.23 -8.09
CA VAL A 16 -24.80 -14.06 -9.29
C VAL A 16 -24.13 -13.36 -10.48
N PHE A 17 -24.36 -12.05 -10.64
CA PHE A 17 -23.73 -11.24 -11.69
C PHE A 17 -22.20 -11.21 -11.56
N GLU A 18 -21.66 -11.05 -10.34
CA GLU A 18 -20.21 -11.09 -10.11
C GLU A 18 -19.61 -12.43 -10.55
N VAL A 19 -20.23 -13.56 -10.13
CA VAL A 19 -19.72 -14.89 -10.46
C VAL A 19 -19.81 -15.17 -11.96
N VAL A 20 -20.91 -14.79 -12.62
CA VAL A 20 -21.06 -14.93 -14.08
C VAL A 20 -20.06 -14.05 -14.82
N GLY A 21 -19.81 -12.84 -14.35
CA GLY A 21 -18.82 -11.91 -14.92
C GLY A 21 -17.40 -12.41 -14.85
N ARG A 22 -17.06 -13.18 -13.82
CA ARG A 22 -15.74 -13.80 -13.64
C ARG A 22 -15.55 -15.03 -14.51
N HIS A 23 -16.56 -15.88 -14.64
CA HIS A 23 -16.49 -17.10 -15.45
C HIS A 23 -16.81 -16.88 -16.93
N LEU A 24 -17.56 -15.84 -17.28
CA LEU A 24 -18.15 -15.62 -18.61
C LEU A 24 -18.87 -16.86 -19.16
N ASN A 25 -19.44 -17.65 -18.24
CA ASN A 25 -20.10 -18.91 -18.53
C ASN A 25 -21.14 -19.26 -17.46
N PHE A 26 -22.40 -19.35 -17.85
CA PHE A 26 -23.50 -19.66 -16.95
C PHE A 26 -23.40 -21.05 -16.29
N ARG A 27 -22.82 -22.03 -16.97
CA ARG A 27 -22.67 -23.38 -16.42
C ARG A 27 -21.63 -23.42 -15.29
N TYR A 28 -20.47 -22.81 -15.50
CA TYR A 28 -19.43 -22.74 -14.46
C TYR A 28 -19.89 -21.89 -13.27
N ALA A 29 -20.57 -20.78 -13.53
CA ALA A 29 -21.16 -19.97 -12.46
C ALA A 29 -22.22 -20.75 -11.66
N ALA A 30 -23.05 -21.57 -12.32
CA ALA A 30 -24.03 -22.40 -11.65
C ALA A 30 -23.38 -23.44 -10.72
N VAL A 31 -22.28 -24.07 -11.16
CA VAL A 31 -21.50 -25.01 -10.33
C VAL A 31 -20.94 -24.33 -9.10
N GLU A 32 -20.31 -23.17 -9.25
CA GLU A 32 -19.75 -22.43 -8.12
C GLU A 32 -20.82 -21.96 -7.12
N LEU A 33 -21.98 -21.54 -7.62
CA LEU A 33 -23.09 -21.06 -6.80
C LEU A 33 -23.93 -22.19 -6.17
N GLY A 34 -23.74 -23.45 -6.58
CA GLY A 34 -24.53 -24.59 -6.12
C GLY A 34 -26.00 -24.53 -6.58
N VAL A 35 -26.28 -23.96 -7.76
CA VAL A 35 -27.62 -23.78 -8.32
C VAL A 35 -27.70 -24.28 -9.76
N THR A 36 -28.89 -24.30 -10.35
CA THR A 36 -29.07 -24.67 -11.76
C THR A 36 -28.68 -23.52 -12.70
N GLN A 37 -28.24 -23.85 -13.92
CA GLN A 37 -27.95 -22.86 -14.96
C GLN A 37 -29.18 -22.00 -15.31
N ALA A 38 -30.40 -22.59 -15.24
CA ALA A 38 -31.65 -21.86 -15.46
C ALA A 38 -31.86 -20.79 -14.37
N ALA A 39 -31.58 -21.10 -13.11
CA ALA A 39 -31.67 -20.15 -11.99
C ALA A 39 -30.69 -19.00 -12.17
N VAL A 40 -29.45 -19.27 -12.54
CA VAL A 40 -28.42 -18.23 -12.83
C VAL A 40 -28.94 -17.32 -13.96
N ALA A 41 -29.42 -17.89 -15.07
CA ALA A 41 -29.93 -17.11 -16.19
C ALA A 41 -31.16 -16.27 -15.83
N GLN A 42 -32.04 -16.77 -14.94
CA GLN A 42 -33.18 -16.02 -14.44
C GLN A 42 -32.75 -14.83 -13.57
N GLN A 43 -31.79 -15.02 -12.67
CA GLN A 43 -31.24 -13.94 -11.83
C GLN A 43 -30.59 -12.83 -12.66
N ILE A 44 -29.84 -13.18 -13.69
CA ILE A 44 -29.22 -12.19 -14.60
C ILE A 44 -30.32 -11.44 -15.37
N ARG A 45 -31.31 -12.12 -15.94
CA ARG A 45 -32.42 -11.44 -16.63
C ARG A 45 -33.21 -10.50 -15.71
N GLY A 46 -33.46 -10.93 -14.45
CA GLY A 46 -34.11 -10.10 -13.44
C GLY A 46 -33.28 -8.85 -13.09
N LEU A 47 -31.94 -8.99 -12.98
CA LEU A 47 -31.05 -7.88 -12.73
C LEU A 47 -31.03 -6.89 -13.90
N GLU A 48 -30.89 -7.37 -15.14
CA GLU A 48 -30.91 -6.55 -16.35
C GLU A 48 -32.24 -5.79 -16.50
N ALA A 49 -33.36 -6.46 -16.18
CA ALA A 49 -34.67 -5.84 -16.20
C ALA A 49 -34.86 -4.78 -15.12
N ALA A 50 -34.32 -5.01 -13.89
CA ALA A 50 -34.36 -4.03 -12.80
C ALA A 50 -33.52 -2.80 -13.08
N LEU A 51 -32.45 -2.95 -13.85
CA LEU A 51 -31.51 -1.86 -14.21
C LEU A 51 -31.86 -1.22 -15.57
N ASP A 52 -32.78 -1.82 -16.33
CA ASP A 52 -33.10 -1.46 -17.72
C ASP A 52 -31.86 -1.37 -18.63
N VAL A 53 -30.88 -2.25 -18.36
CA VAL A 53 -29.58 -2.28 -19.08
C VAL A 53 -29.13 -3.71 -19.28
N ARG A 54 -28.66 -4.03 -20.49
CA ARG A 54 -28.00 -5.30 -20.77
C ARG A 54 -26.58 -5.28 -20.20
N LEU A 55 -26.25 -6.26 -19.37
CA LEU A 55 -24.94 -6.43 -18.75
C LEU A 55 -24.09 -7.47 -19.47
N PHE A 56 -24.73 -8.41 -20.17
CA PHE A 56 -24.06 -9.44 -20.96
C PHE A 56 -24.58 -9.45 -22.40
N GLU A 57 -23.70 -9.82 -23.31
CA GLU A 57 -24.03 -10.13 -24.71
C GLU A 57 -23.51 -11.51 -25.09
N ARG A 58 -24.31 -12.21 -25.96
CA ARG A 58 -23.88 -13.49 -26.52
C ARG A 58 -23.17 -13.24 -27.84
N LYS A 59 -21.97 -13.77 -27.96
CA LYS A 59 -21.19 -13.78 -29.20
C LYS A 59 -20.96 -15.20 -29.71
N PRO A 60 -20.55 -15.37 -30.97
CA PRO A 60 -20.28 -16.70 -31.53
C PRO A 60 -19.25 -17.51 -30.71
N ARG A 61 -18.38 -16.83 -29.96
CA ARG A 61 -17.33 -17.43 -29.12
C ARG A 61 -17.69 -17.56 -27.64
N GLY A 62 -18.90 -17.18 -27.22
CA GLY A 62 -19.34 -17.30 -25.83
C GLY A 62 -20.08 -16.09 -25.26
N LEU A 63 -20.02 -15.94 -23.95
CA LEU A 63 -20.61 -14.84 -23.20
C LEU A 63 -19.57 -13.75 -22.95
N GLU A 64 -19.92 -12.49 -23.17
CA GLU A 64 -19.07 -11.34 -22.89
C GLU A 64 -19.84 -10.29 -22.08
N LEU A 65 -19.12 -9.48 -21.30
CA LEU A 65 -19.70 -8.30 -20.65
C LEU A 65 -19.88 -7.17 -21.68
N THR A 66 -21.01 -6.48 -21.61
CA THR A 66 -21.17 -5.20 -22.30
C THR A 66 -20.27 -4.12 -21.69
N GLN A 67 -20.16 -2.96 -22.31
CA GLN A 67 -19.43 -1.82 -21.72
C GLN A 67 -20.05 -1.42 -20.36
N ALA A 68 -21.37 -1.42 -20.24
CA ALA A 68 -22.08 -1.17 -18.99
C ALA A 68 -21.79 -2.27 -17.96
N GLY A 69 -21.86 -3.54 -18.38
CA GLY A 69 -21.56 -4.70 -17.54
C GLY A 69 -20.13 -4.67 -17.00
N SER A 70 -19.14 -4.32 -17.82
CA SER A 70 -17.73 -4.23 -17.41
C SER A 70 -17.53 -3.16 -16.33
N LYS A 71 -18.07 -1.94 -16.52
CA LYS A 71 -18.00 -0.86 -15.53
C LYS A 71 -18.71 -1.25 -14.23
N TYR A 72 -19.89 -1.84 -14.35
CA TYR A 72 -20.69 -2.23 -13.19
C TYR A 72 -20.06 -3.39 -12.41
N SER A 73 -19.43 -4.36 -13.10
CA SER A 73 -18.74 -5.50 -12.49
C SER A 73 -17.62 -5.08 -11.53
N ALA A 74 -16.83 -4.06 -11.88
CA ALA A 74 -15.77 -3.55 -11.01
C ALA A 74 -16.34 -2.99 -9.69
N SER A 75 -17.43 -2.21 -9.77
CA SER A 75 -18.08 -1.62 -8.60
C SER A 75 -18.77 -2.66 -7.73
N VAL A 76 -19.47 -3.62 -8.33
CA VAL A 76 -20.16 -4.72 -7.62
C VAL A 76 -19.14 -5.60 -6.89
N ARG A 77 -18.04 -5.95 -7.55
CA ARG A 77 -16.95 -6.73 -6.92
C ARG A 77 -16.37 -6.02 -5.69
N SER A 78 -16.10 -4.72 -5.80
CA SER A 78 -15.59 -3.93 -4.67
C SER A 78 -16.59 -3.87 -3.51
N ALA A 79 -17.89 -3.70 -3.81
CA ALA A 79 -18.94 -3.67 -2.79
C ALA A 79 -19.08 -5.02 -2.07
N LEU A 80 -19.10 -6.14 -2.84
CA LEU A 80 -19.18 -7.49 -2.27
C LEU A 80 -17.93 -7.85 -1.45
N ALA A 81 -16.74 -7.40 -1.85
CA ALA A 81 -15.52 -7.56 -1.08
C ALA A 81 -15.60 -6.85 0.28
N ILE A 82 -16.11 -5.61 0.33
CA ILE A 82 -16.33 -4.86 1.58
C ILE A 82 -17.31 -5.61 2.49
N ILE A 83 -18.42 -6.12 1.95
CA ILE A 83 -19.41 -6.90 2.72
C ILE A 83 -18.77 -8.19 3.24
N HIS A 84 -17.98 -8.87 2.44
CA HIS A 84 -17.29 -10.10 2.83
C HIS A 84 -16.31 -9.84 3.98
N GLU A 85 -15.46 -8.83 3.88
CA GLU A 85 -14.53 -8.43 4.94
C GLU A 85 -15.27 -8.07 6.23
N ALA A 86 -16.33 -7.25 6.12
CA ALA A 86 -17.16 -6.92 7.29
C ALA A 86 -17.82 -8.15 7.92
N THR A 87 -18.16 -9.16 7.14
CA THR A 87 -18.72 -10.42 7.65
C THR A 87 -17.67 -11.28 8.35
N LEU A 88 -16.43 -11.28 7.84
CA LEU A 88 -15.32 -11.97 8.50
C LEU A 88 -15.01 -11.39 9.88
N THR A 89 -15.11 -10.07 10.06
CA THR A 89 -14.89 -9.43 11.38
C THR A 89 -15.95 -9.79 12.41
N LEU A 90 -17.12 -10.35 12.01
CA LEU A 90 -18.15 -10.84 12.94
C LEU A 90 -17.89 -12.25 13.47
N ARG A 91 -16.97 -12.99 12.86
CA ARG A 91 -16.58 -14.32 13.37
C ARG A 91 -15.54 -14.12 14.47
N PRO A 92 -15.61 -14.81 15.60
CA PRO A 92 -14.54 -14.83 16.58
C PRO A 92 -13.36 -15.63 15.96
N GLU A 93 -12.51 -14.95 15.21
CA GLU A 93 -11.19 -15.45 14.83
C GLU A 93 -10.26 -15.37 16.02
N PRO A 94 -9.23 -16.24 16.15
CA PRO A 94 -8.18 -16.04 17.13
C PRO A 94 -7.68 -14.59 17.00
N SER A 95 -7.53 -13.93 18.14
CA SER A 95 -7.22 -12.51 18.21
C SER A 95 -5.95 -12.18 17.41
N HIS A 96 -6.11 -11.74 16.18
CA HIS A 96 -5.02 -11.21 15.37
C HIS A 96 -4.99 -9.69 15.47
N LEU A 97 -3.82 -9.11 15.33
CA LEU A 97 -3.64 -7.66 15.25
C LEU A 97 -3.27 -7.29 13.82
N THR A 98 -4.05 -6.40 13.21
CA THR A 98 -3.77 -5.91 11.87
C THR A 98 -3.03 -4.58 11.93
N ILE A 99 -1.78 -4.58 11.41
CA ILE A 99 -0.99 -3.37 11.21
C ILE A 99 -1.06 -2.92 9.75
N SER A 100 -1.42 -1.65 9.52
CA SER A 100 -1.38 -1.04 8.18
C SER A 100 -0.17 -0.13 8.04
N VAL A 101 0.64 -0.35 7.02
CA VAL A 101 1.89 0.40 6.78
C VAL A 101 2.03 0.74 5.30
N THR A 102 2.93 1.69 4.95
CA THR A 102 3.27 1.91 3.54
C THR A 102 4.09 0.74 2.99
N PRO A 103 3.99 0.41 1.68
CA PRO A 103 4.72 -0.72 1.10
C PRO A 103 6.24 -0.64 1.31
N THR A 104 6.83 0.55 1.21
CA THR A 104 8.26 0.75 1.47
C THR A 104 8.62 0.50 2.92
N PHE A 105 7.83 1.01 3.88
CA PHE A 105 8.03 0.75 5.30
C PHE A 105 7.92 -0.74 5.61
N ALA A 106 6.92 -1.43 5.04
CA ALA A 106 6.79 -2.88 5.20
C ALA A 106 8.05 -3.61 4.75
N SER A 107 8.49 -3.40 3.50
CA SER A 107 9.57 -4.18 2.89
C SER A 107 10.96 -3.84 3.45
N LYS A 108 11.22 -2.56 3.75
CA LYS A 108 12.57 -2.10 4.10
C LYS A 108 12.81 -1.96 5.61
N TRP A 109 11.76 -1.76 6.40
CA TRP A 109 11.92 -1.57 7.83
C TRP A 109 11.24 -2.65 8.68
N LEU A 110 9.97 -2.97 8.41
CA LEU A 110 9.20 -3.85 9.28
C LEU A 110 9.57 -5.33 9.08
N ILE A 111 9.51 -5.85 7.86
CA ILE A 111 9.75 -7.28 7.56
C ILE A 111 11.10 -7.77 8.07
N PRO A 112 12.23 -7.06 7.93
CA PRO A 112 13.51 -7.50 8.46
C PRO A 112 13.53 -7.69 9.99
N ARG A 113 12.60 -7.07 10.72
CA ARG A 113 12.49 -7.07 12.19
C ARG A 113 11.42 -8.00 12.74
N LEU A 114 10.50 -8.50 11.89
CA LEU A 114 9.39 -9.36 12.35
C LEU A 114 9.84 -10.66 13.01
N GLY A 115 11.03 -11.19 12.65
CA GLY A 115 11.58 -12.37 13.31
C GLY A 115 11.75 -12.16 14.81
N ALA A 116 12.30 -11.02 15.23
CA ALA A 116 12.47 -10.68 16.64
C ALA A 116 11.13 -10.54 17.39
N LEU A 117 10.11 -9.99 16.74
CA LEU A 117 8.77 -9.93 17.32
C LEU A 117 8.20 -11.33 17.56
N ALA A 118 8.30 -12.23 16.58
CA ALA A 118 7.77 -13.58 16.65
C ALA A 118 8.49 -14.45 17.70
N GLU A 119 9.78 -14.22 17.95
CA GLU A 119 10.53 -14.89 19.00
C GLU A 119 10.10 -14.47 20.41
N VAL A 120 9.82 -13.19 20.62
CA VAL A 120 9.48 -12.62 21.93
C VAL A 120 7.98 -12.76 22.23
N HIS A 121 7.12 -12.66 21.23
CA HIS A 121 5.66 -12.62 21.35
C HIS A 121 5.01 -13.69 20.46
N GLN A 122 5.18 -14.95 20.82
CA GLN A 122 4.66 -16.12 20.07
C GLN A 122 3.13 -16.23 20.03
N ASP A 123 2.45 -15.52 20.91
CA ASP A 123 0.97 -15.47 21.02
C ASP A 123 0.34 -14.38 20.13
N ILE A 124 1.16 -13.55 19.46
CA ILE A 124 0.65 -12.50 18.58
C ILE A 124 0.55 -13.00 17.15
N ASP A 125 -0.67 -13.12 16.65
CA ASP A 125 -0.92 -13.27 15.21
C ASP A 125 -0.97 -11.88 14.56
N LEU A 126 0.12 -11.49 13.86
CA LEU A 126 0.24 -10.17 13.23
C LEU A 126 -0.07 -10.25 11.74
N ARG A 127 -1.14 -9.56 11.33
CA ARG A 127 -1.48 -9.34 9.92
C ARG A 127 -0.92 -8.01 9.43
N VAL A 128 -0.05 -8.03 8.41
CA VAL A 128 0.53 -6.82 7.80
C VAL A 128 -0.22 -6.46 6.53
N LEU A 129 -0.82 -5.26 6.51
CA LEU A 129 -1.48 -4.67 5.34
C LEU A 129 -0.61 -3.56 4.76
N ALA A 130 0.06 -3.82 3.64
CA ALA A 130 0.90 -2.85 2.95
C ALA A 130 0.08 -2.04 1.94
N THR A 131 -0.17 -0.75 2.24
CA THR A 131 -0.98 0.14 1.39
C THR A 131 -0.63 1.60 1.60
N ASP A 132 -0.69 2.40 0.51
CA ASP A 132 -0.55 3.86 0.57
C ASP A 132 -1.89 4.56 0.84
N ARG A 133 -3.01 3.82 0.82
CA ARG A 133 -4.32 4.39 1.13
C ARG A 133 -4.45 4.67 2.62
N MET A 134 -5.06 5.80 2.96
CA MET A 134 -5.44 6.05 4.36
C MET A 134 -6.48 5.00 4.77
N SER A 135 -6.13 4.17 5.74
CA SER A 135 -7.03 3.16 6.29
C SER A 135 -8.14 3.84 7.10
N GLN A 136 -9.36 3.41 6.86
CA GLN A 136 -10.47 3.67 7.76
C GLN A 136 -10.48 2.55 8.80
N PHE A 137 -9.94 2.81 9.99
CA PHE A 137 -9.71 1.80 11.04
C PHE A 137 -10.91 0.89 11.32
N GLN A 138 -12.13 1.45 11.28
CA GLN A 138 -13.35 0.68 11.57
C GLN A 138 -13.79 -0.20 10.39
N SER A 139 -13.67 0.28 9.15
CA SER A 139 -14.14 -0.46 7.98
C SER A 139 -13.11 -1.43 7.43
N ASP A 140 -11.82 -1.13 7.63
CA ASP A 140 -10.73 -1.91 7.03
C ASP A 140 -10.16 -2.95 8.01
N GLY A 141 -10.70 -3.03 9.25
CA GLY A 141 -10.24 -3.97 10.29
C GLY A 141 -8.79 -3.75 10.69
N VAL A 142 -8.32 -2.49 10.67
CA VAL A 142 -6.96 -2.11 11.05
C VAL A 142 -6.93 -1.67 12.51
N ASP A 143 -6.04 -2.26 13.30
CA ASP A 143 -5.87 -1.94 14.72
C ASP A 143 -4.88 -0.81 14.95
N ILE A 144 -3.75 -0.83 14.24
CA ILE A 144 -2.69 0.18 14.30
C ILE A 144 -2.14 0.45 12.90
N ALA A 145 -1.68 1.67 12.66
CA ALA A 145 -1.07 2.03 11.38
C ALA A 145 0.23 2.80 11.58
N VAL A 146 1.22 2.57 10.68
CA VAL A 146 2.34 3.48 10.50
C VAL A 146 2.05 4.40 9.34
N ARG A 147 2.11 5.70 9.56
CA ARG A 147 1.82 6.72 8.55
C ARG A 147 2.96 7.70 8.42
N TYR A 148 3.29 8.02 7.19
CA TYR A 148 4.22 9.09 6.83
C TYR A 148 3.45 10.37 6.60
N GLY A 149 3.72 11.40 7.39
CA GLY A 149 2.99 12.66 7.29
C GLY A 149 3.23 13.60 8.47
N ARG A 150 2.26 14.49 8.67
CA ARG A 150 2.18 15.42 9.81
C ARG A 150 0.86 15.25 10.53
N PRO A 151 0.82 15.32 11.86
CA PRO A 151 -0.43 15.42 12.60
C PRO A 151 -1.22 16.71 12.23
N PRO A 152 -2.55 16.68 12.36
CA PRO A 152 -3.40 15.61 12.83
C PRO A 152 -3.77 14.61 11.72
N PHE A 153 -3.90 13.31 12.05
CA PHE A 153 -4.29 12.24 11.12
C PHE A 153 -5.80 11.98 11.09
N GLY A 154 -6.57 12.70 11.87
CA GLY A 154 -8.03 12.63 11.90
C GLY A 154 -8.61 12.62 13.33
N PRO A 155 -9.93 12.82 13.46
CA PRO A 155 -10.58 12.81 14.76
C PRO A 155 -10.66 11.39 15.33
N GLY A 156 -10.63 11.27 16.66
CA GLY A 156 -10.82 9.98 17.37
C GLY A 156 -9.61 9.05 17.32
N LEU A 157 -8.46 9.53 16.84
CA LEU A 157 -7.21 8.78 16.77
C LEU A 157 -6.24 9.22 17.87
N ASN A 158 -5.41 8.27 18.30
CA ASN A 158 -4.17 8.51 19.00
C ASN A 158 -3.05 8.60 17.98
N VAL A 159 -2.04 9.41 18.28
CA VAL A 159 -0.88 9.64 17.40
C VAL A 159 0.37 9.68 18.26
N GLU A 160 1.39 8.93 17.87
CA GLU A 160 2.71 8.91 18.51
C GLU A 160 3.79 8.98 17.45
N LEU A 161 4.81 9.80 17.64
CA LEU A 161 5.96 9.83 16.76
C LEU A 161 6.72 8.50 16.88
N LEU A 162 6.88 7.81 15.76
CA LEU A 162 7.66 6.57 15.70
C LEU A 162 9.14 6.88 15.45
N MET A 163 9.42 7.65 14.40
CA MET A 163 10.78 8.09 14.07
C MET A 163 10.76 9.35 13.19
N GLU A 164 11.72 10.21 13.37
CA GLU A 164 11.98 11.31 12.46
C GLU A 164 12.55 10.80 11.13
N ASP A 165 12.20 11.45 10.03
CA ASP A 165 12.72 11.06 8.73
C ASP A 165 14.01 11.82 8.41
N ARG A 166 15.00 11.09 7.90
CA ARG A 166 16.31 11.60 7.47
C ARG A 166 16.57 11.08 6.07
N ILE A 167 16.50 11.96 5.08
CA ILE A 167 16.69 11.63 3.68
C ILE A 167 18.15 11.81 3.29
N ILE A 168 18.74 10.79 2.69
CA ILE A 168 20.09 10.78 2.15
C ILE A 168 20.08 10.34 0.67
N ALA A 169 21.13 10.74 -0.05
CA ALA A 169 21.38 10.26 -1.40
C ALA A 169 22.25 9.00 -1.36
N VAL A 170 21.80 7.94 -2.03
CA VAL A 170 22.48 6.64 -2.06
C VAL A 170 22.67 6.14 -3.49
N ALA A 171 23.75 5.38 -3.70
CA ALA A 171 24.04 4.69 -4.94
C ALA A 171 24.83 3.41 -4.67
N ALA A 172 24.92 2.50 -5.65
CA ALA A 172 25.80 1.34 -5.58
C ALA A 172 27.29 1.78 -5.50
N PRO A 173 28.13 1.11 -4.70
CA PRO A 173 29.56 1.42 -4.61
C PRO A 173 30.27 1.42 -5.95
N GLY A 174 29.96 0.45 -6.82
CA GLY A 174 30.55 0.32 -8.15
C GLY A 174 30.25 1.52 -9.06
N LEU A 175 29.04 2.06 -9.00
CA LEU A 175 28.65 3.25 -9.77
C LEU A 175 29.43 4.48 -9.30
N VAL A 176 29.62 4.63 -7.98
CA VAL A 176 30.39 5.75 -7.40
C VAL A 176 31.88 5.60 -7.69
N ALA A 177 32.40 4.37 -7.71
CA ALA A 177 33.79 4.11 -8.09
C ALA A 177 34.07 4.44 -9.57
N GLU A 178 33.14 4.13 -10.46
CA GLU A 178 33.24 4.40 -11.88
C GLU A 178 33.16 5.90 -12.21
N LYS A 179 32.17 6.60 -11.64
CA LYS A 179 31.86 8.00 -12.01
C LYS A 179 32.47 9.05 -11.09
N GLY A 180 33.00 8.64 -9.94
CA GLY A 180 33.41 9.55 -8.87
C GLY A 180 32.22 10.08 -8.06
N ARG A 181 32.49 10.68 -6.90
CA ARG A 181 31.46 11.38 -6.09
C ARG A 181 31.16 12.74 -6.74
N PRO A 182 29.89 13.11 -6.94
CA PRO A 182 29.54 14.45 -7.40
C PRO A 182 30.01 15.51 -6.42
N GLN A 183 30.83 16.47 -6.87
CA GLN A 183 31.34 17.59 -6.07
C GLN A 183 30.65 18.91 -6.38
N ALA A 184 29.93 18.98 -7.50
CA ALA A 184 29.20 20.15 -7.98
C ALA A 184 27.85 19.73 -8.57
N PHE A 185 26.95 20.69 -8.72
CA PHE A 185 25.61 20.47 -9.27
C PHE A 185 25.66 19.84 -10.67
N GLU A 186 26.58 20.27 -11.50
CA GLU A 186 26.76 19.81 -12.87
C GLU A 186 27.08 18.31 -12.93
N HIS A 187 27.79 17.78 -11.93
CA HIS A 187 28.14 16.36 -11.85
C HIS A 187 26.92 15.45 -11.63
N LEU A 188 25.78 15.99 -11.18
CA LEU A 188 24.54 15.23 -11.10
C LEU A 188 24.04 14.78 -12.49
N HIS A 189 24.41 15.48 -13.54
CA HIS A 189 24.05 15.14 -14.92
C HIS A 189 24.70 13.84 -15.43
N ASP A 190 25.80 13.42 -14.79
CA ASP A 190 26.47 12.16 -15.12
C ASP A 190 25.71 10.94 -14.56
N PHE A 191 24.78 11.15 -13.66
CA PHE A 191 24.01 10.11 -13.00
C PHE A 191 22.56 10.08 -13.45
N LEU A 192 21.99 8.88 -13.52
CA LEU A 192 20.55 8.72 -13.62
C LEU A 192 19.96 9.02 -12.21
N LEU A 193 19.08 10.02 -12.14
CA LEU A 193 18.38 10.32 -10.90
C LEU A 193 17.11 9.46 -10.81
N LEU A 194 17.04 8.66 -9.75
CA LEU A 194 15.92 7.77 -9.46
C LEU A 194 14.94 8.53 -8.54
N HIS A 195 13.76 8.80 -9.06
CA HIS A 195 12.71 9.53 -8.35
C HIS A 195 11.68 8.57 -7.81
N ASP A 196 11.16 8.87 -6.65
CA ASP A 196 9.95 8.25 -6.11
C ASP A 196 8.74 9.20 -6.15
N ALA A 197 7.64 8.81 -5.52
CA ALA A 197 6.43 9.63 -5.45
C ALA A 197 6.60 10.93 -4.63
N HIS A 198 7.60 10.99 -3.72
CA HIS A 198 7.87 12.17 -2.91
C HIS A 198 8.62 13.25 -3.67
N ASN A 199 9.43 12.86 -4.66
CA ASN A 199 10.17 13.75 -5.55
C ASN A 199 11.05 14.77 -4.83
N PHE A 200 11.84 14.33 -3.86
CA PHE A 200 12.70 15.20 -3.03
C PHE A 200 13.93 15.77 -3.75
N TRP A 201 14.28 15.32 -4.96
CA TRP A 201 15.47 15.81 -5.66
C TRP A 201 15.56 17.32 -5.83
N PRO A 202 14.48 18.05 -6.17
CA PRO A 202 14.53 19.51 -6.27
C PRO A 202 14.90 20.18 -4.94
N GLU A 203 14.33 19.72 -3.84
CA GLU A 203 14.57 20.26 -2.50
C GLU A 203 15.97 19.89 -1.99
N PHE A 204 16.38 18.63 -2.17
CA PHE A 204 17.69 18.13 -1.79
C PHE A 204 18.82 18.87 -2.53
N SER A 205 18.71 19.05 -3.85
CA SER A 205 19.73 19.76 -4.63
C SER A 205 19.75 21.25 -4.33
N ALA A 206 18.60 21.87 -4.03
CA ALA A 206 18.55 23.24 -3.60
C ALA A 206 19.28 23.44 -2.24
N ALA A 207 19.10 22.51 -1.30
CA ALA A 207 19.78 22.54 -0.01
C ALA A 207 21.31 22.29 -0.13
N LEU A 208 21.71 21.39 -1.04
CA LEU A 208 23.12 20.99 -1.19
C LEU A 208 23.91 21.98 -2.06
N PHE A 209 23.36 22.44 -3.18
CA PHE A 209 24.06 23.24 -4.19
C PHE A 209 23.50 24.64 -4.35
N GLN A 210 22.46 25.01 -3.57
CA GLN A 210 21.72 26.27 -3.71
C GLN A 210 21.07 26.44 -5.12
N GLN A 211 20.85 25.33 -5.80
CA GLN A 211 20.23 25.28 -7.13
C GLN A 211 19.19 24.15 -7.20
N PRO A 212 17.98 24.43 -7.72
CA PRO A 212 16.99 23.36 -7.91
C PRO A 212 17.44 22.43 -9.04
N THR A 213 17.19 21.13 -8.88
CA THR A 213 17.46 20.16 -9.95
C THR A 213 16.65 20.53 -11.19
N ARG A 214 17.34 20.75 -12.30
CA ARG A 214 16.68 20.85 -13.60
C ARG A 214 16.35 19.42 -14.09
N PRO A 215 15.25 19.21 -14.82
CA PRO A 215 15.00 17.93 -15.45
C PRO A 215 16.22 17.56 -16.30
N THR A 216 16.97 16.54 -15.87
CA THR A 216 18.05 15.97 -16.69
C THR A 216 17.39 15.10 -17.76
N ALA A 217 18.07 14.90 -18.89
CA ALA A 217 17.56 14.03 -19.97
C ALA A 217 17.40 12.56 -19.53
N LYS A 218 17.96 12.19 -18.37
CA LYS A 218 17.97 10.83 -17.81
C LYS A 218 17.39 10.82 -16.40
N ASN A 219 16.07 10.67 -16.31
CA ASN A 219 15.35 10.47 -15.05
C ASN A 219 14.53 9.18 -15.14
N MET A 220 14.48 8.43 -14.06
CA MET A 220 13.59 7.28 -13.89
C MET A 220 12.67 7.54 -12.71
N ARG A 221 11.38 7.24 -12.87
CA ARG A 221 10.36 7.54 -11.86
C ARG A 221 9.64 6.28 -11.42
N PHE A 222 9.52 6.11 -10.13
CA PHE A 222 8.84 5.00 -9.46
C PHE A 222 7.70 5.55 -8.62
N ASN A 223 6.68 4.74 -8.43
CA ASN A 223 5.58 5.05 -7.50
C ASN A 223 5.88 4.65 -6.05
N GLN A 224 6.98 3.91 -5.82
CA GLN A 224 7.41 3.43 -4.50
C GLN A 224 8.90 3.72 -4.29
N THR A 225 9.26 4.21 -3.10
CA THR A 225 10.66 4.45 -2.72
C THR A 225 11.47 3.15 -2.72
N SER A 226 10.88 2.02 -2.32
CA SER A 226 11.55 0.71 -2.34
C SER A 226 12.05 0.33 -3.74
N LEU A 227 11.30 0.65 -4.80
CA LEU A 227 11.73 0.37 -6.18
C LEU A 227 12.91 1.26 -6.60
N ALA A 228 12.91 2.53 -6.16
CA ALA A 228 14.06 3.42 -6.40
C ALA A 228 15.31 2.93 -5.66
N ILE A 229 15.16 2.41 -4.42
CA ILE A 229 16.24 1.80 -3.65
C ILE A 229 16.79 0.56 -4.37
N GLU A 230 15.93 -0.35 -4.83
CA GLU A 230 16.36 -1.55 -5.58
C GLU A 230 17.08 -1.19 -6.88
N ALA A 231 16.61 -0.16 -7.60
CA ALA A 231 17.30 0.33 -8.80
C ALA A 231 18.68 0.93 -8.47
N ALA A 232 18.82 1.60 -7.31
CA ALA A 232 20.10 2.11 -6.84
C ALA A 232 21.08 0.98 -6.47
N ILE A 233 20.59 -0.07 -5.76
CA ILE A 233 21.37 -1.28 -5.45
C ILE A 233 21.86 -1.97 -6.73
N ALA A 234 21.00 -2.03 -7.77
CA ALA A 234 21.34 -2.58 -9.07
C ALA A 234 22.31 -1.69 -9.89
N GLY A 235 22.79 -0.57 -9.34
CA GLY A 235 23.74 0.31 -10.00
C GLY A 235 23.15 1.18 -11.12
N GLN A 236 21.82 1.29 -11.21
CA GLN A 236 21.15 2.03 -12.26
C GLN A 236 21.28 3.55 -12.11
N GLY A 237 21.49 4.06 -10.89
CA GLY A 237 21.56 5.49 -10.63
C GLY A 237 21.66 5.83 -9.14
N MET A 238 21.37 7.09 -8.82
CA MET A 238 21.26 7.60 -7.45
C MET A 238 19.82 7.76 -7.03
N ALA A 239 19.48 7.30 -5.82
CA ALA A 239 18.16 7.49 -5.20
C ALA A 239 18.27 8.38 -3.97
N LEU A 240 17.20 9.11 -3.66
CA LEU A 240 16.96 9.68 -2.34
C LEU A 240 16.08 8.73 -1.55
N ALA A 241 16.51 8.40 -0.34
CA ALA A 241 15.78 7.50 0.52
C ALA A 241 15.93 7.87 1.99
N SER A 242 14.94 7.49 2.80
CA SER A 242 15.06 7.53 4.25
C SER A 242 16.25 6.68 4.69
N LEU A 243 17.08 7.22 5.55
CA LEU A 243 18.21 6.49 6.15
C LEU A 243 17.72 5.21 6.83
N ALA A 244 16.53 5.24 7.44
CA ALA A 244 15.89 4.09 8.07
C ALA A 244 15.65 2.91 7.10
N PHE A 245 15.47 3.19 5.82
CA PHE A 245 15.17 2.17 4.79
C PHE A 245 16.42 1.61 4.10
N VAL A 246 17.56 2.29 4.23
CA VAL A 246 18.79 1.91 3.52
C VAL A 246 19.97 1.61 4.44
N ALA A 247 19.81 1.76 5.77
CA ALA A 247 20.89 1.53 6.72
C ALA A 247 21.47 0.11 6.64
N ASP A 248 20.61 -0.90 6.52
CA ASP A 248 21.01 -2.30 6.39
C ASP A 248 21.72 -2.57 5.04
N ASP A 249 21.27 -1.90 3.96
CA ASP A 249 21.92 -1.96 2.65
C ASP A 249 23.30 -1.29 2.67
N ILE A 250 23.45 -0.17 3.38
CA ILE A 250 24.74 0.53 3.57
C ILE A 250 25.67 -0.33 4.42
N LYS A 251 25.20 -0.87 5.54
CA LYS A 251 25.98 -1.76 6.41
C LYS A 251 26.46 -3.02 5.69
N ALA A 252 25.64 -3.55 4.80
CA ALA A 252 25.98 -4.71 3.96
C ALA A 252 26.85 -4.35 2.74
N GLY A 253 27.21 -3.09 2.54
CA GLY A 253 28.01 -2.63 1.41
C GLY A 253 27.32 -2.66 0.05
N ARG A 254 25.98 -2.82 0.01
CA ARG A 254 25.19 -2.78 -1.23
C ARG A 254 24.97 -1.35 -1.73
N LEU A 255 24.89 -0.41 -0.79
CA LEU A 255 24.77 1.02 -1.05
C LEU A 255 25.84 1.80 -0.31
N VAL A 256 26.14 2.99 -0.81
CA VAL A 256 26.93 4.00 -0.13
C VAL A 256 26.16 5.32 -0.11
N GLN A 257 26.27 6.06 0.97
CA GLN A 257 25.82 7.45 1.02
C GLN A 257 26.73 8.29 0.12
N VAL A 258 26.16 9.02 -0.83
CA VAL A 258 26.90 9.76 -1.85
C VAL A 258 27.39 11.13 -1.33
N PHE A 259 26.53 11.82 -0.59
CA PHE A 259 26.82 13.12 0.03
C PHE A 259 26.71 13.03 1.55
N GLU A 260 27.50 13.85 2.28
CA GLU A 260 27.37 13.96 3.75
C GLU A 260 26.05 14.62 4.16
N GLN A 261 25.44 15.38 3.25
CA GLN A 261 24.20 16.09 3.48
C GLN A 261 23.06 15.12 3.83
N VAL A 262 22.36 15.45 4.92
CA VAL A 262 21.11 14.82 5.36
C VAL A 262 20.00 15.87 5.30
N MET A 263 18.94 15.57 4.58
CA MET A 263 17.75 16.41 4.54
C MET A 263 16.74 15.91 5.56
N GLN A 264 16.19 16.80 6.37
CA GLN A 264 15.08 16.51 7.29
C GLN A 264 13.79 17.10 6.70
N PRO A 265 12.93 16.28 6.14
CA PRO A 265 11.64 16.74 5.64
C PRO A 265 10.76 17.15 6.83
N ASP A 266 9.73 17.91 6.53
CA ASP A 266 8.74 18.34 7.52
C ASP A 266 7.70 17.26 7.89
N LYS A 267 7.88 16.05 7.36
CA LYS A 267 7.07 14.85 7.61
C LYS A 267 7.92 13.80 8.28
N SER A 268 7.27 13.01 9.14
CA SER A 268 7.90 11.91 9.88
C SER A 268 6.99 10.69 9.91
N PHE A 269 7.48 9.59 10.47
CA PHE A 269 6.70 8.36 10.63
C PHE A 269 5.99 8.38 11.99
N TYR A 270 4.68 8.15 11.97
CA TYR A 270 3.84 8.14 13.16
C TYR A 270 3.08 6.83 13.29
N LEU A 271 2.96 6.36 14.52
CA LEU A 271 1.97 5.36 14.89
C LEU A 271 0.62 6.05 15.08
N VAL A 272 -0.41 5.46 14.49
CA VAL A 272 -1.79 5.98 14.55
C VAL A 272 -2.73 4.82 14.87
N TRP A 273 -3.62 5.00 15.86
CA TRP A 273 -4.60 3.98 16.23
C TRP A 273 -5.86 4.60 16.84
N PRO A 274 -7.02 3.91 16.82
CA PRO A 274 -8.25 4.42 17.42
C PRO A 274 -8.12 4.59 18.94
N ARG A 275 -8.74 5.64 19.49
CA ARG A 275 -8.82 5.84 20.97
C ARG A 275 -9.54 4.71 21.69
N LYS A 276 -10.47 4.02 21.00
CA LYS A 276 -11.18 2.84 21.49
C LYS A 276 -10.72 1.64 20.64
N ALA A 277 -9.69 0.95 21.09
CA ALA A 277 -9.17 -0.25 20.44
C ALA A 277 -9.87 -1.51 20.99
N GLN A 278 -10.15 -2.49 20.13
CA GLN A 278 -10.79 -3.75 20.53
C GLN A 278 -9.82 -4.67 21.27
N SER A 279 -8.54 -4.68 20.90
CA SER A 279 -7.47 -5.52 21.49
C SER A 279 -6.38 -4.67 22.14
N ALA A 280 -6.75 -3.86 23.15
CA ALA A 280 -5.88 -2.85 23.73
C ALA A 280 -4.53 -3.39 24.25
N ALA A 281 -4.49 -4.56 24.88
CA ALA A 281 -3.26 -5.16 25.41
C ALA A 281 -2.29 -5.58 24.29
N MET A 282 -2.77 -6.29 23.25
CA MET A 282 -1.96 -6.73 22.11
C MET A 282 -1.48 -5.53 21.29
N LEU A 283 -2.35 -4.53 21.08
CA LEU A 283 -1.99 -3.28 20.42
C LEU A 283 -0.85 -2.56 21.16
N ASP A 284 -0.95 -2.47 22.50
CA ASP A 284 0.08 -1.81 23.30
C ASP A 284 1.42 -2.56 23.24
N THR A 285 1.40 -3.90 23.23
CA THR A 285 2.59 -4.73 23.05
C THR A 285 3.27 -4.46 21.72
N VAL A 286 2.52 -4.50 20.61
CA VAL A 286 3.09 -4.25 19.27
C VAL A 286 3.55 -2.80 19.12
N ARG A 287 2.81 -1.83 19.66
CA ARG A 287 3.19 -0.42 19.70
C ARG A 287 4.52 -0.21 20.43
N GLN A 288 4.66 -0.78 21.63
CA GLN A 288 5.89 -0.66 22.41
C GLN A 288 7.06 -1.31 21.71
N TRP A 289 6.87 -2.48 21.10
CA TRP A 289 7.90 -3.13 20.30
C TRP A 289 8.34 -2.25 19.12
N LEU A 290 7.41 -1.68 18.35
CA LEU A 290 7.74 -0.77 17.24
C LEU A 290 8.55 0.44 17.70
N VAL A 291 8.19 1.04 18.85
CA VAL A 291 8.92 2.18 19.42
C VAL A 291 10.31 1.76 19.90
N CYS A 292 10.46 0.59 20.50
CA CYS A 292 11.76 0.07 20.91
C CYS A 292 12.68 -0.18 19.70
N GLU A 293 12.14 -0.83 18.65
CA GLU A 293 12.89 -1.07 17.41
C GLU A 293 13.30 0.23 16.73
N ALA A 294 12.43 1.24 16.72
CA ALA A 294 12.75 2.55 16.15
C ALA A 294 13.86 3.27 16.91
N LYS A 295 13.88 3.18 18.25
CA LYS A 295 14.93 3.78 19.08
C LYS A 295 16.26 3.05 18.99
N SER A 296 16.27 1.74 18.81
CA SER A 296 17.51 0.95 18.70
C SER A 296 18.26 1.23 17.39
N TRP A 297 17.58 1.89 16.45
CA TRP A 297 18.12 2.20 15.13
C TRP A 297 18.71 3.62 15.04
N GLU A 298 18.27 4.60 15.85
CA GLU A 298 18.79 5.97 15.91
C GLU A 298 20.24 6.01 16.47
#